data_535d44a84356a211fea3793587886c90
#
_entry.id   535d44a84356a211fea3793587886c90
#
_cell.length_a   1.000
_cell.length_b   1.000
_cell.length_c   1.000
_cell.angle_alpha   90.00
_cell.angle_beta   90.00
_cell.angle_gamma   90.00
#
_symmetry.space_group_name_H-M   'P 1'
#
loop_
_entity.id
_entity.type
_entity.pdbx_description
1 polymer ?
#
loop_
_entity_poly.entity_id
_entity_poly.type
_entity_poly.pdbx_seq_one_letter_code
_entity_poly.pdbx_strand_id
1 'polypeptide(L)'
;MLKFGRRLQQIGSSFLVSLPGEWIRKNELKKGSIIIIEVHSDNSLSLLSSDSTGEEPKQVAIAYSPLSVDSVVNQVYGAYLLGYDIIRIQGSEQIAFDHRDRIKNAMRKLAGLEIIEEDSGNIICQFLLDAGTLVVEKILK
;
A
#
# COMPACT_ATOMS: atom_id res chain seq x y z
N MET A 1 -14.15 18.50 -23.72
CA MET A 1 -14.01 17.94 -22.37
C MET A 1 -15.27 17.16 -22.00
N LEU A 2 -15.11 15.92 -21.53
CA LEU A 2 -16.24 15.11 -21.07
C LEU A 2 -16.44 15.32 -19.58
N LYS A 3 -17.70 15.36 -19.17
CA LYS A 3 -18.06 15.47 -17.76
C LYS A 3 -19.00 14.33 -17.38
N PHE A 4 -18.77 13.77 -16.22
CA PHE A 4 -19.59 12.69 -15.69
C PHE A 4 -20.02 13.03 -14.26
N GLY A 5 -21.33 12.99 -14.02
CA GLY A 5 -21.86 13.13 -12.66
C GLY A 5 -21.98 11.76 -12.02
N ARG A 6 -21.47 11.63 -10.81
CA ARG A 6 -21.55 10.38 -10.03
C ARG A 6 -21.93 10.72 -8.62
N ARG A 7 -22.64 9.82 -7.98
CA ARG A 7 -23.00 10.00 -6.56
C ARG A 7 -21.90 9.44 -5.68
N LEU A 8 -21.52 10.21 -4.68
CA LEU A 8 -20.62 9.75 -3.65
C LEU A 8 -21.33 8.69 -2.81
N GLN A 9 -20.71 7.55 -2.63
CA GLN A 9 -21.24 6.43 -1.86
C GLN A 9 -20.40 6.24 -0.61
N GLN A 10 -20.99 5.68 0.41
CA GLN A 10 -20.29 5.37 1.65
C GLN A 10 -20.48 3.89 1.97
N ILE A 11 -19.36 3.19 2.19
CA ILE A 11 -19.36 1.79 2.62
C ILE A 11 -18.48 1.74 3.87
N GLY A 12 -19.11 1.50 5.04
CA GLY A 12 -18.39 1.62 6.30
C GLY A 12 -17.90 3.05 6.50
N SER A 13 -16.60 3.22 6.73
CA SER A 13 -15.97 4.53 6.87
C SER A 13 -15.38 5.07 5.57
N SER A 14 -15.50 4.32 4.47
CA SER A 14 -14.89 4.68 3.19
C SER A 14 -15.89 5.36 2.27
N PHE A 15 -15.42 6.36 1.54
CA PHE A 15 -16.22 7.06 0.53
C PHE A 15 -15.73 6.67 -0.86
N LEU A 16 -16.66 6.36 -1.76
CA LEU A 16 -16.39 5.81 -3.06
C LEU A 16 -17.17 6.55 -4.14
N VAL A 17 -16.56 6.65 -5.31
CA VAL A 17 -17.22 7.16 -6.50
C VAL A 17 -16.85 6.26 -7.67
N SER A 18 -17.82 5.93 -8.52
CA SER A 18 -17.54 5.11 -9.69
C SER A 18 -16.82 5.92 -10.76
N LEU A 19 -15.85 5.31 -11.39
CA LEU A 19 -15.09 5.93 -12.46
C LEU A 19 -15.72 5.64 -13.82
N PRO A 20 -15.62 6.60 -14.77
CA PRO A 20 -16.18 6.39 -16.10
C PRO A 20 -15.54 5.19 -16.79
N GLY A 21 -16.36 4.29 -17.33
CA GLY A 21 -15.86 3.11 -18.03
C GLY A 21 -15.01 3.45 -19.24
N GLU A 22 -15.29 4.55 -19.91
CA GLU A 22 -14.49 5.00 -21.05
C GLU A 22 -13.06 5.32 -20.66
N TRP A 23 -12.90 6.00 -19.52
CA TRP A 23 -11.56 6.32 -19.00
C TRP A 23 -10.80 5.06 -18.60
N ILE A 24 -11.48 4.12 -17.98
CA ILE A 24 -10.91 2.82 -17.59
C ILE A 24 -10.39 2.08 -18.83
N ARG A 25 -11.21 1.98 -19.88
CA ARG A 25 -10.83 1.27 -21.10
C ARG A 25 -9.70 1.97 -21.84
N LYS A 26 -9.78 3.30 -21.91
CA LYS A 26 -8.78 4.10 -22.63
C LYS A 26 -7.39 3.96 -22.01
N ASN A 27 -7.32 3.79 -20.69
CA ASN A 27 -6.06 3.64 -19.97
C ASN A 27 -5.70 2.18 -19.70
N GLU A 28 -6.45 1.25 -20.31
CA GLU A 28 -6.19 -0.19 -20.17
C GLU A 28 -6.14 -0.65 -18.73
N LEU A 29 -7.00 -0.05 -17.90
CA LEU A 29 -7.09 -0.39 -16.49
C LEU A 29 -7.99 -1.60 -16.28
N LYS A 30 -7.69 -2.34 -15.24
CA LYS A 30 -8.45 -3.54 -14.87
C LYS A 30 -8.49 -3.65 -13.35
N LYS A 31 -9.24 -4.61 -12.86
CA LYS A 31 -9.30 -4.88 -11.42
C LYS A 31 -7.88 -5.06 -10.89
N GLY A 32 -7.54 -4.34 -9.84
CA GLY A 32 -6.23 -4.37 -9.24
C GLY A 32 -5.22 -3.37 -9.81
N SER A 33 -5.56 -2.67 -10.89
CA SER A 33 -4.71 -1.60 -11.40
C SER A 33 -4.61 -0.47 -10.37
N ILE A 34 -3.45 0.18 -10.34
CA ILE A 34 -3.22 1.28 -9.42
C ILE A 34 -3.56 2.60 -10.10
N ILE A 35 -4.34 3.40 -9.42
CA ILE A 35 -4.70 4.76 -9.84
C ILE A 35 -4.07 5.72 -8.85
N ILE A 36 -3.33 6.69 -9.37
CA ILE A 36 -2.71 7.72 -8.54
C ILE A 36 -3.71 8.87 -8.40
N ILE A 37 -3.94 9.28 -7.17
CA ILE A 37 -4.84 10.39 -6.87
C ILE A 37 -4.01 11.52 -6.30
N GLU A 38 -4.03 12.66 -6.98
CA GLU A 38 -3.35 13.87 -6.52
C GLU A 38 -4.38 14.84 -5.96
N VAL A 39 -4.12 15.33 -4.75
CA VAL A 39 -4.94 16.35 -4.11
C VAL A 39 -4.24 17.69 -4.28
N HIS A 40 -4.89 18.61 -4.96
CA HIS A 40 -4.32 19.91 -5.22
C HIS A 40 -4.70 20.93 -4.15
N SER A 41 -3.91 22.00 -4.04
CA SER A 41 -4.14 23.04 -3.03
C SER A 41 -5.45 23.80 -3.23
N ASP A 42 -6.03 23.76 -4.42
CA ASP A 42 -7.33 24.36 -4.71
C ASP A 42 -8.52 23.43 -4.41
N ASN A 43 -8.26 22.32 -3.73
CA ASN A 43 -9.23 21.28 -3.39
C ASN A 43 -9.72 20.43 -4.56
N SER A 44 -9.07 20.49 -5.71
CA SER A 44 -9.37 19.60 -6.83
C SER A 44 -8.58 18.32 -6.71
N LEU A 45 -9.04 17.27 -7.39
CA LEU A 45 -8.37 15.98 -7.47
C LEU A 45 -8.02 15.67 -8.90
N SER A 46 -6.85 15.10 -9.12
CA SER A 46 -6.46 14.52 -10.41
C SER A 46 -6.30 13.03 -10.26
N LEU A 47 -6.81 12.28 -11.21
CA LEU A 47 -6.68 10.82 -11.27
C LEU A 47 -5.77 10.48 -12.43
N LEU A 48 -4.73 9.71 -12.15
CA LEU A 48 -3.74 9.31 -13.14
C LEU A 48 -3.62 7.80 -13.16
N SER A 49 -3.53 7.21 -14.34
CA SER A 49 -3.17 5.80 -14.43
C SER A 49 -1.69 5.68 -14.10
N SER A 50 -1.36 4.66 -13.31
CA SER A 50 0.04 4.41 -13.01
C SER A 50 0.74 3.83 -14.22
N ASP A 51 1.86 4.44 -14.62
CA ASP A 51 2.69 3.91 -15.71
C ASP A 51 3.42 2.64 -15.28
N SER A 52 3.29 2.26 -14.02
CA SER A 52 3.89 1.04 -13.49
C SER A 52 3.10 -0.21 -13.85
N THR A 53 2.03 -0.11 -14.65
CA THR A 53 1.30 -1.28 -15.14
C THR A 53 2.25 -2.12 -15.99
N GLY A 54 2.64 -3.27 -15.45
CA GLY A 54 3.63 -4.13 -16.08
C GLY A 54 5.03 -4.01 -15.52
N GLU A 55 5.30 -3.05 -14.66
CA GLU A 55 6.56 -3.00 -13.92
C GLU A 55 6.51 -4.00 -12.78
N GLU A 56 7.66 -4.60 -12.50
CA GLU A 56 7.77 -5.49 -11.36
C GLU A 56 7.60 -4.69 -10.06
N PRO A 57 6.99 -5.29 -9.03
CA PRO A 57 6.89 -4.64 -7.73
C PRO A 57 8.28 -4.30 -7.19
N LYS A 58 8.40 -3.14 -6.58
CA LYS A 58 9.63 -2.77 -5.88
C LYS A 58 9.73 -3.59 -4.60
N GLN A 59 10.82 -4.29 -4.43
CA GLN A 59 11.05 -5.18 -3.30
C GLN A 59 12.28 -4.77 -2.52
N VAL A 60 12.24 -4.96 -1.21
CA VAL A 60 13.40 -4.76 -0.35
C VAL A 60 13.46 -5.88 0.67
N ALA A 61 14.68 -6.34 0.95
CA ALA A 61 14.94 -7.31 2.01
C ALA A 61 15.64 -6.59 3.15
N ILE A 62 15.12 -6.75 4.35
CA ILE A 62 15.67 -6.18 5.57
C ILE A 62 16.20 -7.34 6.41
N ALA A 63 17.47 -7.29 6.75
CA ALA A 63 18.07 -8.32 7.58
C ALA A 63 17.60 -8.15 9.02
N TYR A 64 17.07 -9.21 9.58
CA TYR A 64 16.72 -9.24 11.00
C TYR A 64 17.98 -9.38 11.84
N SER A 65 18.09 -8.54 12.85
CA SER A 65 19.14 -8.66 13.85
C SER A 65 18.51 -8.69 15.23
N PRO A 66 18.78 -9.73 16.04
CA PRO A 66 18.24 -9.78 17.41
C PRO A 66 18.80 -8.68 18.31
N LEU A 67 19.92 -8.07 17.93
CA LEU A 67 20.57 -7.02 18.71
C LEU A 67 19.99 -5.64 18.42
N SER A 68 19.22 -5.48 17.35
CA SER A 68 18.72 -4.16 16.95
C SER A 68 17.34 -4.27 16.28
N VAL A 69 16.36 -4.82 17.00
CA VAL A 69 15.00 -4.92 16.49
C VAL A 69 14.41 -3.54 16.18
N ASP A 70 14.79 -2.51 16.93
CA ASP A 70 14.32 -1.14 16.65
C ASP A 70 14.81 -0.65 15.29
N SER A 71 16.02 -1.00 14.90
CA SER A 71 16.53 -0.69 13.58
C SER A 71 15.74 -1.39 12.49
N VAL A 72 15.37 -2.65 12.71
CA VAL A 72 14.52 -3.38 11.77
C VAL A 72 13.18 -2.68 11.60
N VAL A 73 12.53 -2.30 12.69
CA VAL A 73 11.26 -1.58 12.66
C VAL A 73 11.39 -0.26 11.90
N ASN A 74 12.46 0.49 12.17
CA ASN A 74 12.70 1.75 11.47
C ASN A 74 12.93 1.56 9.98
N GLN A 75 13.59 0.48 9.59
CA GLN A 75 13.79 0.15 8.18
C GLN A 75 12.46 -0.20 7.49
N VAL A 76 11.55 -0.85 8.20
CA VAL A 76 10.20 -1.11 7.67
C VAL A 76 9.48 0.20 7.39
N TYR A 77 9.50 1.14 8.33
CA TYR A 77 8.89 2.45 8.14
C TYR A 77 9.52 3.19 6.96
N GLY A 78 10.85 3.17 6.87
CA GLY A 78 11.57 3.83 5.78
C GLY A 78 11.21 3.22 4.43
N ALA A 79 11.15 1.91 4.33
CA ALA A 79 10.79 1.21 3.10
C ALA A 79 9.35 1.55 2.68
N TYR A 80 8.43 1.59 3.64
CA TYR A 80 7.05 1.97 3.38
C TYR A 80 6.97 3.39 2.81
N LEU A 81 7.67 4.33 3.43
CA LEU A 81 7.67 5.74 2.99
C LEU A 81 8.32 5.92 1.62
N LEU A 82 9.29 5.08 1.27
CA LEU A 82 9.95 5.11 -0.04
C LEU A 82 9.14 4.43 -1.13
N GLY A 83 7.99 3.85 -0.79
CA GLY A 83 7.09 3.27 -1.78
C GLY A 83 7.42 1.86 -2.20
N TYR A 84 8.15 1.09 -1.39
CA TYR A 84 8.36 -0.32 -1.68
C TYR A 84 7.05 -1.09 -1.56
N ASP A 85 6.81 -1.96 -2.53
CA ASP A 85 5.59 -2.76 -2.60
C ASP A 85 5.68 -4.02 -1.76
N ILE A 86 6.86 -4.62 -1.67
CA ILE A 86 7.09 -5.84 -0.91
C ILE A 86 8.27 -5.61 0.02
N ILE A 87 8.04 -5.87 1.30
CA ILE A 87 9.08 -5.75 2.34
C ILE A 87 9.26 -7.11 2.98
N ARG A 88 10.48 -7.64 2.89
CA ARG A 88 10.84 -8.93 3.46
C ARG A 88 11.75 -8.73 4.65
N ILE A 89 11.38 -9.30 5.79
CA ILE A 89 12.26 -9.41 6.94
C ILE A 89 12.85 -10.81 6.91
N GLN A 90 14.17 -10.90 6.85
CA GLN A 90 14.87 -12.17 6.71
C GLN A 90 15.82 -12.36 7.87
N GLY A 91 15.65 -13.45 8.60
CA GLY A 91 16.57 -13.86 9.66
C GLY A 91 17.43 -15.01 9.21
N SER A 92 18.72 -15.01 9.58
CA SER A 92 19.59 -16.17 9.40
C SER A 92 19.22 -17.29 10.37
N GLU A 93 18.54 -16.92 11.45
CA GLU A 93 18.03 -17.81 12.46
C GLU A 93 16.57 -17.46 12.73
N GLN A 94 15.97 -18.14 13.68
CA GLN A 94 14.58 -17.88 14.05
C GLN A 94 14.43 -16.46 14.62
N ILE A 95 13.41 -15.75 14.15
CA ILE A 95 13.06 -14.45 14.72
C ILE A 95 12.43 -14.67 16.09
N ALA A 96 12.96 -14.02 17.13
CA ALA A 96 12.46 -14.15 18.48
C ALA A 96 10.99 -13.75 18.56
N PHE A 97 10.22 -14.45 19.40
CA PHE A 97 8.77 -14.28 19.47
C PHE A 97 8.36 -12.83 19.77
N ASP A 98 8.99 -12.20 20.75
CA ASP A 98 8.69 -10.82 21.14
C ASP A 98 9.13 -9.82 20.06
N HIS A 99 10.23 -10.08 19.38
CA HIS A 99 10.67 -9.25 18.24
C HIS A 99 9.70 -9.38 17.08
N ARG A 100 9.22 -10.59 16.83
CA ARG A 100 8.22 -10.86 15.79
C ARG A 100 6.96 -10.04 16.02
N ASP A 101 6.47 -10.02 17.24
CA ASP A 101 5.29 -9.23 17.59
C ASP A 101 5.52 -7.73 17.37
N ARG A 102 6.68 -7.21 17.73
CA ARG A 102 7.01 -5.81 17.51
C ARG A 102 7.03 -5.45 16.02
N ILE A 103 7.65 -6.30 15.22
CA ILE A 103 7.72 -6.07 13.77
C ILE A 103 6.32 -6.13 13.16
N LYS A 104 5.54 -7.13 13.50
CA LYS A 104 4.19 -7.30 12.96
C LYS A 104 3.27 -6.15 13.39
N ASN A 105 3.38 -5.71 14.63
CA ASN A 105 2.59 -4.57 15.11
C ASN A 105 2.94 -3.29 14.36
N ALA A 106 4.22 -3.08 14.06
CA ALA A 106 4.66 -1.94 13.26
C ALA A 106 4.04 -2.00 11.85
N MET A 107 4.07 -3.19 11.22
CA MET A 107 3.49 -3.38 9.88
C MET A 107 1.99 -3.11 9.87
N ARG A 108 1.27 -3.58 10.91
CA ARG A 108 -0.18 -3.42 11.00
C ARG A 108 -0.64 -1.97 11.15
N LYS A 109 0.23 -1.10 11.63
CA LYS A 109 -0.05 0.34 11.76
C LYS A 109 0.07 1.08 10.44
N LEU A 110 0.65 0.47 9.42
CA LEU A 110 0.89 1.10 8.14
C LEU A 110 -0.26 0.78 7.18
N ALA A 111 -0.96 1.82 6.76
CA ALA A 111 -2.14 1.65 5.92
C ALA A 111 -1.80 0.95 4.60
N GLY A 112 -2.59 -0.04 4.25
CA GLY A 112 -2.42 -0.79 3.01
C GLY A 112 -1.36 -1.88 3.05
N LEU A 113 -0.62 -2.01 4.14
CA LEU A 113 0.42 -3.02 4.27
C LEU A 113 -0.15 -4.27 4.92
N GLU A 114 -0.04 -5.41 4.23
CA GLU A 114 -0.58 -6.70 4.69
C GLU A 114 0.53 -7.73 4.81
N ILE A 115 0.49 -8.52 5.86
CA ILE A 115 1.42 -9.64 6.04
C ILE A 115 0.90 -10.79 5.18
N ILE A 116 1.67 -11.18 4.15
CA ILE A 116 1.25 -12.19 3.19
C ILE A 116 1.87 -13.55 3.43
N GLU A 117 3.02 -13.58 4.11
CA GLU A 117 3.72 -14.83 4.37
C GLU A 117 4.55 -14.68 5.63
N GLU A 118 4.61 -15.73 6.41
CA GLU A 118 5.34 -15.74 7.67
C GLU A 118 5.81 -17.15 7.98
N ASP A 119 7.09 -17.28 8.31
CA ASP A 119 7.63 -18.50 8.88
C ASP A 119 8.62 -18.16 10.00
N SER A 120 9.34 -19.15 10.53
CA SER A 120 10.19 -18.93 11.70
C SER A 120 11.30 -17.91 11.48
N GLY A 121 11.79 -17.78 10.28
CA GLY A 121 12.89 -16.88 9.94
C GLY A 121 12.51 -15.73 9.02
N ASN A 122 11.27 -15.64 8.59
CA ASN A 122 10.86 -14.65 7.59
C ASN A 122 9.50 -14.05 7.92
N ILE A 123 9.36 -12.79 7.61
CA ILE A 123 8.07 -12.09 7.59
C ILE A 123 8.03 -11.29 6.30
N ILE A 124 7.01 -11.53 5.48
CA ILE A 124 6.86 -10.84 4.20
C ILE A 124 5.55 -10.08 4.22
N CYS A 125 5.61 -8.80 3.94
CA CYS A 125 4.41 -7.99 3.79
C CYS A 125 4.40 -7.32 2.43
N GLN A 126 3.19 -7.01 1.97
CA GLN A 126 2.96 -6.41 0.67
C GLN A 126 1.99 -5.25 0.82
N PHE A 127 2.27 -4.17 0.11
CA PHE A 127 1.37 -3.05 0.03
C PHE A 127 0.24 -3.40 -0.93
N LEU A 128 -0.97 -3.51 -0.39
CA LEU A 128 -2.16 -3.86 -1.16
C LEU A 128 -3.14 -2.70 -1.12
N LEU A 129 -3.41 -2.14 -2.29
CA LEU A 129 -4.49 -1.16 -2.43
C LEU A 129 -5.74 -1.94 -2.81
N ASP A 130 -6.63 -2.14 -1.85
CA ASP A 130 -7.87 -2.82 -2.12
C ASP A 130 -8.86 -1.81 -2.72
N ALA A 131 -9.13 -1.95 -4.02
CA ALA A 131 -10.17 -1.21 -4.73
C ALA A 131 -10.06 0.32 -4.61
N GLY A 132 -8.91 0.85 -4.30
CA GLY A 132 -8.71 2.29 -4.15
C GLY A 132 -9.38 2.90 -2.93
N THR A 133 -10.03 2.09 -2.11
CA THR A 133 -10.81 2.55 -0.96
C THR A 133 -9.98 3.33 0.04
N LEU A 134 -8.80 2.81 0.38
CA LEU A 134 -7.91 3.46 1.34
C LEU A 134 -7.43 4.82 0.84
N VAL A 135 -7.16 4.92 -0.45
CA VAL A 135 -6.69 6.17 -1.06
C VAL A 135 -7.79 7.22 -0.99
N VAL A 136 -9.03 6.86 -1.35
CA VAL A 136 -10.17 7.76 -1.30
C VAL A 136 -10.41 8.25 0.14
N GLU A 137 -10.38 7.35 1.09
CA GLU A 137 -10.56 7.70 2.49
C GLU A 137 -9.52 8.69 2.98
N LYS A 138 -8.25 8.48 2.65
CA LYS A 138 -7.17 9.39 3.04
C LYS A 138 -7.31 10.78 2.44
N ILE A 139 -7.84 10.87 1.24
CA ILE A 139 -8.00 12.15 0.54
C ILE A 139 -9.14 12.95 1.14
N LEU A 140 -10.22 12.30 1.53
CA LEU A 140 -11.41 12.96 2.05
C LEU A 140 -11.27 13.41 3.50
N LYS A 141 -10.26 12.97 4.18
CA LYS A 141 -9.95 13.43 5.52
C LYS A 141 -8.99 14.61 5.50
#